data_532b6153eb8e1d0cd30d7fadc80acc68
#
_entry.id   532b6153eb8e1d0cd30d7fadc80acc68
#
_cell.length_a   1.000
_cell.length_b   1.000
_cell.length_c   1.000
_cell.angle_alpha   90.00
_cell.angle_beta   90.00
_cell.angle_gamma   90.00
#
_symmetry.space_group_name_H-M   'P 1'
#
loop_
_entity.id
_entity.type
_entity.pdbx_description
1 polymer ?
#
loop_
_entity_poly.entity_id
_entity_poly.type
_entity_poly.pdbx_seq_one_letter_code
_entity_poly.pdbx_strand_id
1 'polypeptide(L)'
;MSIICKYVMFTLRIRHCPFESYLWKNSRDQRICHLKSILEGGILLSKSKEEIVDLLGDEYNHYYVDQWKYFIRDIKTLPYKMYLEIEFQENSVSICRVKLI
;
A
#
# COMPACT_ATOMS: atom_id res chain seq x y z
N MET A 1 3.05 1.82 12.54
CA MET A 1 3.30 0.71 11.62
C MET A 1 3.73 -0.51 12.39
N SER A 2 3.30 -1.66 11.99
CA SER A 2 3.62 -2.87 12.71
C SER A 2 5.07 -3.32 12.46
N ILE A 3 5.65 -3.99 13.45
CA ILE A 3 6.97 -4.59 13.36
C ILE A 3 7.00 -5.66 12.25
N ILE A 4 5.89 -6.35 12.05
CA ILE A 4 5.75 -7.36 11.01
C ILE A 4 5.99 -6.77 9.62
N CYS A 5 5.49 -5.57 9.37
CA CYS A 5 5.66 -4.90 8.10
C CYS A 5 7.14 -4.63 7.80
N LYS A 6 7.88 -4.12 8.78
CA LYS A 6 9.33 -3.90 8.64
C LYS A 6 10.09 -5.21 8.43
N TYR A 7 9.68 -6.24 9.16
CA TYR A 7 10.32 -7.55 9.07
C TYR A 7 10.15 -8.14 7.67
N VAL A 8 8.95 -8.08 7.12
CA VAL A 8 8.68 -8.62 5.78
C VAL A 8 9.54 -7.90 4.74
N MET A 9 9.61 -6.58 4.80
CA MET A 9 10.41 -5.81 3.84
C MET A 9 11.89 -6.13 3.94
N PHE A 10 12.40 -6.28 5.16
CA PHE A 10 13.81 -6.65 5.39
C PHE A 10 14.11 -8.05 4.88
N THR A 11 13.24 -9.03 5.21
CA THR A 11 13.44 -10.45 4.88
C THR A 11 13.44 -10.68 3.37
N LEU A 12 12.61 -9.96 2.62
CA LEU A 12 12.49 -10.10 1.17
C LEU A 12 13.59 -9.38 0.41
N ARG A 13 14.48 -8.66 1.10
CA ARG A 13 15.58 -7.90 0.49
C ARG A 13 15.08 -7.01 -0.65
N ILE A 14 14.04 -6.26 -0.37
CA ILE A 14 13.34 -5.46 -1.36
C ILE A 14 14.18 -4.26 -1.76
N ARG A 15 14.27 -4.03 -3.07
CA ARG A 15 14.80 -2.78 -3.58
C ARG A 15 13.79 -1.68 -3.30
N HIS A 16 14.25 -0.57 -2.72
CA HIS A 16 13.38 0.57 -2.40
C HIS A 16 13.52 1.66 -3.45
N CYS A 17 12.41 2.28 -3.79
CA CYS A 17 12.38 3.40 -4.72
C CYS A 17 11.45 4.48 -4.18
N PRO A 18 11.63 5.76 -4.59
CA PRO A 18 10.68 6.80 -4.23
C PRO A 18 9.31 6.49 -4.81
N PHE A 19 8.25 6.88 -4.10
CA PHE A 19 6.91 6.68 -4.63
C PHE A 19 6.70 7.52 -5.89
N GLU A 20 6.13 6.88 -6.91
CA GLU A 20 5.79 7.54 -8.16
C GLU A 20 4.45 6.96 -8.64
N SER A 21 3.44 7.83 -8.72
CA SER A 21 2.05 7.42 -8.99
C SER A 21 1.87 6.69 -10.31
N TYR A 22 2.49 7.18 -11.37
CA TYR A 22 2.38 6.55 -12.69
C TYR A 22 2.91 5.11 -12.65
N LEU A 23 4.08 4.91 -12.03
CA LEU A 23 4.68 3.59 -11.93
C LEU A 23 3.87 2.66 -11.04
N TRP A 24 3.32 3.19 -9.95
CA TRP A 24 2.43 2.40 -9.09
C TRP A 24 1.24 1.85 -9.87
N LYS A 25 0.60 2.70 -10.67
CA LYS A 25 -0.60 2.31 -11.42
C LYS A 25 -0.29 1.40 -12.59
N ASN A 26 0.84 1.57 -13.25
CA ASN A 26 1.13 0.94 -14.53
C ASN A 26 2.16 -0.19 -14.47
N SER A 27 2.87 -0.34 -13.36
CA SER A 27 3.87 -1.39 -13.16
C SER A 27 3.59 -2.10 -11.84
N ARG A 28 2.55 -2.94 -11.82
CA ARG A 28 2.08 -3.61 -10.60
C ARG A 28 3.15 -4.48 -9.96
N ASP A 29 4.01 -5.10 -10.76
CA ASP A 29 5.09 -5.94 -10.28
C ASP A 29 6.20 -5.14 -9.58
N GLN A 30 6.22 -3.82 -9.76
CA GLN A 30 7.19 -2.92 -9.13
C GLN A 30 6.65 -2.25 -7.86
N ARG A 31 5.39 -2.50 -7.50
CA ARG A 31 4.76 -1.82 -6.35
C ARG A 31 5.49 -2.02 -5.04
N ILE A 32 6.13 -3.17 -4.87
CA ILE A 32 6.85 -3.48 -3.63
C ILE A 32 7.95 -2.45 -3.35
N CYS A 33 8.59 -1.90 -4.37
CA CYS A 33 9.67 -0.93 -4.15
C CYS A 33 9.17 0.40 -3.59
N HIS A 34 7.90 0.75 -3.82
CA HIS A 34 7.32 2.00 -3.33
C HIS A 34 6.89 1.95 -1.86
N LEU A 35 6.80 0.76 -1.26
CA LEU A 35 6.20 0.59 0.06
C LEU A 35 6.94 1.38 1.15
N LYS A 36 8.26 1.42 1.10
CA LYS A 36 9.02 2.15 2.11
C LYS A 36 8.69 3.64 2.11
N SER A 37 8.60 4.24 0.91
CA SER A 37 8.21 5.64 0.80
C SER A 37 6.80 5.88 1.32
N ILE A 38 5.87 4.97 1.02
CA ILE A 38 4.49 5.10 1.47
C ILE A 38 4.39 4.98 2.99
N LEU A 39 5.02 3.96 3.56
CA LEU A 39 4.87 3.63 4.98
C LEU A 39 5.70 4.52 5.87
N GLU A 40 6.97 4.70 5.56
CA GLU A 40 7.88 5.48 6.41
C GLU A 40 7.79 6.97 6.12
N GLY A 41 7.53 7.34 4.87
CA GLY A 41 7.37 8.74 4.50
C GLY A 41 6.05 9.35 4.91
N GLY A 42 5.06 8.51 5.23
CA GLY A 42 3.74 8.98 5.64
C GLY A 42 3.01 9.78 4.56
N ILE A 43 3.33 9.53 3.30
CA ILE A 43 2.86 10.37 2.19
C ILE A 43 1.35 10.26 1.94
N LEU A 44 0.72 9.17 2.40
CA LEU A 44 -0.72 8.98 2.21
C LEU A 44 -1.54 9.44 3.42
N LEU A 45 -0.91 9.68 4.56
CA LEU A 45 -1.63 10.07 5.76
C LEU A 45 -2.36 11.40 5.55
N SER A 46 -3.58 11.47 6.05
CA SER A 46 -4.47 12.64 5.97
C SER A 46 -4.97 12.94 4.54
N LYS A 47 -4.66 12.11 3.56
CA LYS A 47 -5.20 12.25 2.20
C LYS A 47 -6.66 11.81 2.16
N SER A 48 -7.45 12.45 1.31
CA SER A 48 -8.85 12.07 1.10
C SER A 48 -8.94 10.84 0.18
N LYS A 49 -10.13 10.23 0.13
CA LYS A 49 -10.39 9.11 -0.79
C LYS A 49 -10.13 9.52 -2.25
N GLU A 50 -10.54 10.73 -2.62
CA GLU A 50 -10.34 11.25 -3.96
C GLU A 50 -8.85 11.38 -4.28
N GLU A 51 -8.07 11.85 -3.33
CA GLU A 51 -6.61 11.97 -3.49
C GLU A 51 -5.95 10.60 -3.58
N ILE A 52 -6.44 9.61 -2.83
CA ILE A 52 -5.92 8.24 -2.89
C ILE A 52 -6.22 7.61 -4.25
N VAL A 53 -7.42 7.80 -4.79
CA VAL A 53 -7.75 7.32 -6.14
C VAL A 53 -6.84 7.97 -7.17
N ASP A 54 -6.57 9.26 -7.02
CA ASP A 54 -5.67 9.98 -7.93
C ASP A 54 -4.24 9.41 -7.88
N LEU A 55 -3.76 9.06 -6.71
CA LEU A 55 -2.39 8.57 -6.52
C LEU A 55 -2.23 7.08 -6.80
N LEU A 56 -3.18 6.25 -6.38
CA LEU A 56 -3.07 4.79 -6.40
C LEU A 56 -4.05 4.10 -7.34
N GLY A 57 -5.07 4.80 -7.84
CA GLY A 57 -6.16 4.19 -8.58
C GLY A 57 -7.23 3.65 -7.65
N ASP A 58 -8.33 3.12 -8.19
CA ASP A 58 -9.42 2.62 -7.36
C ASP A 58 -9.32 1.12 -7.04
N GLU A 59 -8.79 0.34 -7.95
CA GLU A 59 -8.51 -1.10 -7.80
C GLU A 59 -9.69 -1.87 -7.16
N TYR A 60 -10.91 -1.59 -7.64
CA TYR A 60 -12.15 -2.21 -7.16
C TYR A 60 -12.50 -1.89 -5.71
N ASN A 61 -11.86 -0.91 -5.10
CA ASN A 61 -12.23 -0.47 -3.75
C ASN A 61 -13.53 0.32 -3.81
N HIS A 62 -14.40 0.06 -2.83
CA HIS A 62 -15.71 0.69 -2.80
C HIS A 62 -15.63 2.03 -2.07
N TYR A 63 -16.09 3.11 -2.71
CA TYR A 63 -15.96 4.46 -2.17
C TYR A 63 -16.53 4.60 -0.76
N TYR A 64 -17.66 3.94 -0.48
CA TYR A 64 -18.36 4.07 0.81
C TYR A 64 -17.79 3.17 1.91
N VAL A 65 -16.79 2.36 1.62
CA VAL A 65 -16.12 1.52 2.61
C VAL A 65 -14.87 2.25 3.10
N ASP A 66 -14.64 2.21 4.41
CA ASP A 66 -13.51 2.93 5.02
C ASP A 66 -12.24 2.10 5.10
N GLN A 67 -12.22 0.93 4.51
CA GLN A 67 -11.04 0.07 4.43
C GLN A 67 -10.81 -0.31 2.98
N TRP A 68 -9.67 0.11 2.44
CA TRP A 68 -9.30 -0.17 1.06
C TRP A 68 -8.04 -1.03 1.02
N LYS A 69 -7.89 -1.83 -0.05
CA LYS A 69 -6.74 -2.69 -0.26
C LYS A 69 -6.20 -2.51 -1.66
N TYR A 70 -4.87 -2.51 -1.74
CA TYR A 70 -4.18 -2.48 -3.02
C TYR A 70 -3.24 -3.67 -3.08
N PHE A 71 -3.32 -4.46 -4.15
CA PHE A 71 -2.48 -5.64 -4.31
C PHE A 71 -1.02 -5.22 -4.49
N ILE A 72 -0.11 -5.90 -3.80
CA ILE A 72 1.33 -5.68 -3.92
C ILE A 72 1.96 -6.82 -4.69
N ARG A 73 1.90 -8.05 -4.16
CA ARG A 73 2.46 -9.22 -4.83
C ARG A 73 2.04 -10.51 -4.14
N ASP A 74 2.23 -11.63 -4.85
CA ASP A 74 2.13 -12.95 -4.24
C ASP A 74 3.41 -13.24 -3.46
N ILE A 75 3.25 -13.96 -2.35
CA ILE A 75 4.39 -14.49 -1.59
C ILE A 75 4.60 -15.92 -2.04
N LYS A 76 5.62 -16.16 -2.87
CA LYS A 76 5.81 -17.44 -3.57
C LYS A 76 5.94 -18.65 -2.66
N THR A 77 6.51 -18.48 -1.48
CA THR A 77 6.78 -19.59 -0.55
C THR A 77 5.68 -19.78 0.49
N LEU A 78 4.66 -18.93 0.48
CA LEU A 78 3.57 -18.94 1.46
C LEU A 78 2.23 -18.84 0.73
N PRO A 79 1.15 -19.36 1.31
CA PRO A 79 -0.17 -19.27 0.69
C PRO A 79 -0.81 -17.89 0.91
N TYR A 80 -0.01 -16.84 0.90
CA TYR A 80 -0.47 -15.49 1.20
C TYR A 80 -0.19 -14.54 0.05
N LYS A 81 -1.04 -13.53 -0.04
CA LYS A 81 -0.83 -12.37 -0.91
C LYS A 81 -0.57 -11.15 -0.04
N MET A 82 0.28 -10.26 -0.54
CA MET A 82 0.61 -9.03 0.16
C MET A 82 -0.25 -7.89 -0.37
N TYR A 83 -0.86 -7.15 0.55
CA TYR A 83 -1.70 -5.98 0.24
C TYR A 83 -1.23 -4.77 1.03
N LEU A 84 -1.38 -3.60 0.42
CA LEU A 84 -1.36 -2.34 1.14
C LEU A 84 -2.78 -2.06 1.60
N GLU A 85 -2.99 -2.00 2.90
CA GLU A 85 -4.31 -1.71 3.48
C GLU A 85 -4.35 -0.28 3.98
N ILE A 86 -5.40 0.43 3.60
CA ILE A 86 -5.61 1.83 3.96
C ILE A 86 -6.92 1.94 4.72
N GLU A 87 -6.89 2.54 5.90
CA GLU A 87 -8.09 2.83 6.66
C GLU A 87 -8.36 4.33 6.66
N PHE A 88 -9.62 4.69 6.44
CA PHE A 88 -10.06 6.08 6.44
C PHE A 88 -10.88 6.37 7.68
N GLN A 89 -10.75 7.60 8.17
CA GLN A 89 -11.58 8.12 9.23
C GLN A 89 -12.00 9.53 8.79
N GLU A 90 -13.33 9.75 8.68
CA GLU A 90 -13.88 11.01 8.22
C GLU A 90 -13.29 11.45 6.87
N ASN A 91 -13.26 10.51 5.92
CA ASN A 91 -12.74 10.72 4.58
C ASN A 91 -11.26 11.13 4.54
N SER A 92 -10.48 10.69 5.52
CA SER A 92 -9.05 11.00 5.59
C SER A 92 -8.30 9.74 6.01
N VAL A 93 -7.17 9.47 5.37
CA VAL A 93 -6.35 8.29 5.71
C VAL A 93 -5.84 8.42 7.14
N SER A 94 -6.21 7.45 7.98
CA SER A 94 -5.75 7.39 9.36
C SER A 94 -4.67 6.36 9.57
N ILE A 95 -4.74 5.23 8.86
CA ILE A 95 -3.78 4.13 9.00
C ILE A 95 -3.44 3.58 7.62
N CYS A 96 -2.17 3.25 7.46
CA CYS A 96 -1.65 2.65 6.25
C CYS A 96 -0.68 1.53 6.66
N ARG A 97 -0.94 0.30 6.22
CA ARG A 97 -0.12 -0.85 6.64
C ARG A 97 -0.07 -1.93 5.57
N VAL A 98 0.92 -2.82 5.68
CA VAL A 98 0.99 -4.02 4.84
C VAL A 98 0.27 -5.15 5.55
N LYS A 99 -0.50 -5.91 4.79
CA LYS A 99 -1.24 -7.05 5.31
C LYS A 99 -1.02 -8.27 4.41
N LEU A 100 -0.81 -9.42 5.03
CA LEU A 100 -0.72 -10.70 4.34
C LEU A 100 -2.02 -11.46 4.53
N ILE A 101 -2.64 -11.83 3.42
CA ILE A 101 -3.95 -12.53 3.46
C ILE A 101 -3.91 -13.81 2.64
#